data_8d6068151ccbecc0aeaa39c39f0f3560
#
_entry.id   8d6068151ccbecc0aeaa39c39f0f3560
#
_cell.length_a   1.000
_cell.length_b   1.000
_cell.length_c   1.000
_cell.angle_alpha   90.00
_cell.angle_beta   90.00
_cell.angle_gamma   90.00
#
_symmetry.space_group_name_H-M   'P 1'
#
loop_
_entity.id
_entity.type
_entity.pdbx_description
1 polymer ?
#
loop_
_entity_poly.entity_id
_entity_poly.type
_entity_poly.pdbx_seq_one_letter_code
_entity_poly.pdbx_strand_id
1 'polypeptide(L)'
;IIDGQQRLTTLTLLLVALRDYAAAFSDCGVNPNKITDTLLLNQYETGNAKYKLLLTQSDRDALIKKIEGAPISDTLKSRVLDNYGFFSGQIGKGEIAPSDLYDAIGKLQIVDIVLDRQYDDPQAIFESLNSTGMDLKDSDLIRNHLLMGLDSATQTDVYNSIWRPTELLFDNEHQSELLDNFFRDYLTMKLGRIPRKNEVYKEFRAYHNGSGLTIRDLCQDIYSFAKHYSDMYFVRSGDAVLKSLYGDMKAIRMEVAHPFLLKVHDDY
;
A
#
# COMPACT_ATOMS: atom_id res chain seq x y z
N ILE A 1 2.90 -2.32 12.93
CA ILE A 1 1.51 -2.81 12.90
C ILE A 1 1.39 -3.79 11.74
N ILE A 2 0.96 -5.02 12.02
CA ILE A 2 0.84 -6.10 11.03
C ILE A 2 -0.54 -6.03 10.36
N ASP A 3 -1.61 -5.89 11.14
CA ASP A 3 -2.98 -5.69 10.65
C ASP A 3 -3.59 -4.41 11.26
N GLY A 4 -4.63 -3.90 10.64
CA GLY A 4 -5.36 -2.70 11.08
C GLY A 4 -4.77 -1.37 10.62
N GLN A 5 -3.71 -1.34 9.82
CA GLN A 5 -3.08 -0.08 9.35
C GLN A 5 -4.09 0.83 8.64
N GLN A 6 -4.88 0.29 7.72
CA GLN A 6 -5.90 1.08 7.00
C GLN A 6 -7.00 1.59 7.92
N ARG A 7 -7.46 0.76 8.86
CA ARG A 7 -8.49 1.13 9.86
C ARG A 7 -8.01 2.24 10.77
N LEU A 8 -6.76 2.15 11.28
CA LEU A 8 -6.15 3.18 12.11
C LEU A 8 -5.94 4.49 11.33
N THR A 9 -5.50 4.41 10.08
CA THR A 9 -5.36 5.58 9.20
C THR A 9 -6.71 6.27 8.99
N THR A 10 -7.74 5.51 8.68
CA THR A 10 -9.11 6.01 8.48
C THR A 10 -9.63 6.72 9.73
N LEU A 11 -9.48 6.09 10.91
CA LEU A 11 -9.87 6.70 12.19
C LEU A 11 -9.06 7.97 12.50
N THR A 12 -7.76 7.96 12.23
CA THR A 12 -6.92 9.14 12.43
C THR A 12 -7.37 10.30 11.55
N LEU A 13 -7.66 10.04 10.26
CA LEU A 13 -8.15 11.07 9.35
C LEU A 13 -9.54 11.60 9.72
N LEU A 14 -10.43 10.72 10.19
CA LEU A 14 -11.73 11.13 10.72
C LEU A 14 -11.58 12.02 11.96
N LEU A 15 -10.67 11.68 12.88
CA LEU A 15 -10.37 12.50 14.06
C LEU A 15 -9.77 13.85 13.69
N VAL A 16 -8.87 13.91 12.68
CA VAL A 16 -8.30 15.17 12.19
C VAL A 16 -9.40 16.05 11.57
N ALA A 17 -10.29 15.47 10.76
CA ALA A 17 -11.40 16.20 10.15
C ALA A 17 -12.39 16.73 11.20
N LEU A 18 -12.70 15.91 12.22
CA LEU A 18 -13.57 16.31 13.33
C LEU A 18 -12.95 17.41 14.17
N ARG A 19 -11.64 17.34 14.45
CA ARG A 19 -10.88 18.39 15.14
C ARG A 19 -10.93 19.70 14.40
N ASP A 20 -10.69 19.69 13.09
CA ASP A 20 -10.66 20.89 12.26
C ASP A 20 -12.05 21.53 12.18
N TYR A 21 -13.10 20.71 12.08
CA TYR A 21 -14.48 21.17 12.16
C TYR A 21 -14.77 21.82 13.52
N ALA A 22 -14.39 21.19 14.63
CA ALA A 22 -14.59 21.71 15.97
C ALA A 22 -13.80 22.99 16.25
N ALA A 23 -12.64 23.16 15.63
CA ALA A 23 -11.86 24.40 15.71
C ALA A 23 -12.53 25.57 14.96
N ALA A 24 -13.28 25.27 13.88
CA ALA A 24 -14.01 26.26 13.11
C ALA A 24 -15.40 26.60 13.73
N PHE A 25 -16.02 25.66 14.45
CA PHE A 25 -17.36 25.77 15.01
C PHE A 25 -17.36 25.41 16.50
N SER A 26 -17.11 26.40 17.37
CA SER A 26 -16.93 26.22 18.82
C SER A 26 -18.12 25.61 19.56
N ASP A 27 -19.35 25.75 19.02
CA ASP A 27 -20.59 25.30 19.66
C ASP A 27 -20.94 23.84 19.31
N CYS A 28 -20.06 23.11 18.65
CA CYS A 28 -20.30 21.72 18.22
C CYS A 28 -20.18 20.68 19.34
N GLY A 29 -19.86 21.06 20.58
CA GLY A 29 -19.76 20.17 21.73
C GLY A 29 -18.48 19.31 21.78
N VAL A 30 -17.51 19.52 20.87
CA VAL A 30 -16.24 18.79 20.81
C VAL A 30 -15.08 19.73 21.07
N ASN A 31 -14.15 19.33 21.95
CA ASN A 31 -12.94 20.09 22.22
C ASN A 31 -11.80 19.68 21.24
N PRO A 32 -11.38 20.55 20.31
CA PRO A 32 -10.36 20.23 19.31
C PRO A 32 -8.98 19.96 19.93
N ASN A 33 -8.63 20.66 21.02
CA ASN A 33 -7.37 20.45 21.73
C ASN A 33 -7.32 19.06 22.36
N LYS A 34 -8.44 18.60 22.95
CA LYS A 34 -8.53 17.25 23.50
C LYS A 34 -8.24 16.17 22.44
N ILE A 35 -8.80 16.31 21.21
CA ILE A 35 -8.50 15.38 20.12
C ILE A 35 -7.00 15.41 19.78
N THR A 36 -6.43 16.60 19.62
CA THR A 36 -5.00 16.76 19.28
C THR A 36 -4.11 16.13 20.33
N ASP A 37 -4.32 16.49 21.60
CA ASP A 37 -3.40 16.17 22.68
C ASP A 37 -3.52 14.71 23.15
N THR A 38 -4.71 14.12 23.03
CA THR A 38 -4.92 12.75 23.53
C THR A 38 -4.97 11.69 22.45
N LEU A 39 -5.35 12.03 21.21
CA LEU A 39 -5.60 11.04 20.16
C LEU A 39 -4.65 11.15 18.97
N LEU A 40 -4.06 12.31 18.70
CA LEU A 40 -3.20 12.52 17.53
C LEU A 40 -1.72 12.65 17.89
N LEU A 41 -1.40 13.29 19.02
CA LEU A 41 -0.03 13.59 19.42
C LEU A 41 0.32 12.98 20.79
N ASN A 42 1.59 12.71 20.97
CA ASN A 42 2.24 12.45 22.25
C ASN A 42 2.93 13.73 22.71
N GLN A 43 2.36 14.42 23.66
CA GLN A 43 2.82 15.76 24.09
C GLN A 43 4.25 15.80 24.63
N TYR A 44 4.72 14.68 25.18
CA TYR A 44 6.04 14.59 25.83
C TYR A 44 7.13 14.02 24.90
N GLU A 45 6.78 13.73 23.65
CA GLU A 45 7.70 13.15 22.68
C GLU A 45 8.05 14.15 21.58
N THR A 46 9.20 13.94 20.94
CA THR A 46 9.71 14.77 19.84
C THR A 46 9.97 13.97 18.58
N GLY A 47 10.18 14.66 17.47
CA GLY A 47 10.44 14.03 16.19
C GLY A 47 9.29 13.09 15.78
N ASN A 48 9.63 11.88 15.35
CA ASN A 48 8.64 10.90 14.89
C ASN A 48 7.75 10.36 16.00
N ALA A 49 8.27 10.22 17.22
CA ALA A 49 7.54 9.73 18.39
C ALA A 49 6.42 10.68 18.84
N LYS A 50 6.46 11.95 18.41
CA LYS A 50 5.42 12.94 18.64
C LYS A 50 4.06 12.51 18.08
N TYR A 51 4.03 11.76 16.97
CA TYR A 51 2.79 11.36 16.30
C TYR A 51 2.37 9.96 16.74
N LYS A 52 1.10 9.79 17.13
CA LYS A 52 0.56 8.48 17.52
C LYS A 52 0.44 7.51 16.35
N LEU A 53 0.30 8.01 15.13
CA LEU A 53 0.35 7.23 13.90
C LEU A 53 1.25 7.92 12.87
N LEU A 54 2.15 7.14 12.28
CA LEU A 54 2.95 7.54 11.13
C LEU A 54 2.70 6.56 9.98
N LEU A 55 2.49 7.10 8.81
CA LEU A 55 2.35 6.33 7.58
C LEU A 55 3.73 6.12 6.91
N THR A 56 3.75 5.30 5.89
CA THR A 56 4.92 5.14 5.03
C THR A 56 5.07 6.33 4.09
N GLN A 57 6.24 6.52 3.57
CA GLN A 57 6.83 7.71 2.94
C GLN A 57 5.91 8.66 2.15
N SER A 58 5.14 8.18 1.18
CA SER A 58 4.35 9.08 0.31
C SER A 58 3.19 9.76 1.03
N ASP A 59 2.56 9.06 1.95
CA ASP A 59 1.39 9.55 2.68
C ASP A 59 1.75 10.16 4.03
N ARG A 60 2.99 9.95 4.50
CA ARG A 60 3.49 10.44 5.78
C ARG A 60 3.45 11.96 5.86
N ASP A 61 4.02 12.63 4.87
CA ASP A 61 4.11 14.10 4.85
C ASP A 61 2.72 14.73 4.77
N ALA A 62 1.81 14.12 4.02
CA ALA A 62 0.43 14.57 3.93
C ALA A 62 -0.29 14.45 5.28
N LEU A 63 -0.13 13.31 5.98
CA LEU A 63 -0.73 13.10 7.30
C LEU A 63 -0.16 14.06 8.34
N ILE A 64 1.17 14.20 8.42
CA ILE A 64 1.84 15.11 9.35
C ILE A 64 1.34 16.54 9.15
N LYS A 65 1.35 17.03 7.91
CA LYS A 65 0.86 18.39 7.60
C LYS A 65 -0.61 18.57 8.00
N LYS A 66 -1.45 17.55 7.81
CA LYS A 66 -2.85 17.61 8.26
C LYS A 66 -2.97 17.63 9.79
N ILE A 67 -2.18 16.83 10.49
CA ILE A 67 -2.19 16.83 11.97
C ILE A 67 -1.70 18.20 12.50
N GLU A 68 -0.67 18.77 11.89
CA GLU A 68 -0.08 20.06 12.32
C GLU A 68 -0.85 21.30 11.82
N GLY A 69 -1.82 21.13 10.94
CA GLY A 69 -2.52 22.27 10.31
C GLY A 69 -1.63 23.08 9.37
N ALA A 70 -0.55 22.47 8.87
CA ALA A 70 0.41 23.13 7.98
C ALA A 70 -0.12 23.22 6.54
N PRO A 71 0.30 24.23 5.75
CA PRO A 71 -0.11 24.38 4.37
C PRO A 71 0.37 23.18 3.52
N ILE A 72 -0.49 22.72 2.63
CA ILE A 72 -0.24 21.61 1.73
C ILE A 72 -0.09 22.15 0.31
N SER A 73 0.96 21.72 -0.41
CA SER A 73 1.15 22.08 -1.80
C SER A 73 0.07 21.46 -2.68
N ASP A 74 -0.46 22.20 -3.63
CA ASP A 74 -1.45 21.71 -4.62
C ASP A 74 -0.90 20.57 -5.50
N THR A 75 0.42 20.41 -5.56
CA THR A 75 1.08 19.34 -6.28
C THR A 75 1.15 18.02 -5.52
N LEU A 76 0.87 18.03 -4.20
CA LEU A 76 0.90 16.84 -3.36
C LEU A 76 -0.37 16.02 -3.55
N LYS A 77 -0.31 15.01 -4.40
CA LYS A 77 -1.38 14.02 -4.55
C LYS A 77 -1.21 12.90 -3.52
N SER A 78 -2.23 12.64 -2.72
CA SER A 78 -2.21 11.58 -1.71
C SER A 78 -3.64 11.18 -1.38
N ARG A 79 -3.86 9.86 -1.27
CA ARG A 79 -5.16 9.32 -0.81
C ARG A 79 -5.53 9.77 0.60
N VAL A 80 -4.55 10.17 1.40
CA VAL A 80 -4.77 10.80 2.72
C VAL A 80 -5.58 12.09 2.56
N LEU A 81 -5.23 12.92 1.55
CA LEU A 81 -5.93 14.18 1.31
C LEU A 81 -7.35 13.97 0.77
N ASP A 82 -7.52 13.01 -0.12
CA ASP A 82 -8.83 12.66 -0.68
C ASP A 82 -9.78 12.17 0.43
N ASN A 83 -9.29 11.23 1.25
CA ASN A 83 -10.06 10.69 2.37
C ASN A 83 -10.35 11.75 3.44
N TYR A 84 -9.39 12.62 3.76
CA TYR A 84 -9.65 13.76 4.65
C TYR A 84 -10.73 14.67 4.09
N GLY A 85 -10.68 15.00 2.79
CA GLY A 85 -11.69 15.80 2.11
C GLY A 85 -13.07 15.15 2.17
N PHE A 86 -13.15 13.83 1.98
CA PHE A 86 -14.38 13.08 2.13
C PHE A 86 -14.95 13.22 3.54
N PHE A 87 -14.16 12.99 4.61
CA PHE A 87 -14.64 13.10 5.98
C PHE A 87 -15.05 14.53 6.34
N SER A 88 -14.27 15.52 5.96
CA SER A 88 -14.61 16.93 6.17
C SER A 88 -15.94 17.29 5.49
N GLY A 89 -16.16 16.81 4.27
CA GLY A 89 -17.42 17.00 3.54
C GLY A 89 -18.61 16.30 4.21
N GLN A 90 -18.42 15.08 4.74
CA GLN A 90 -19.49 14.36 5.44
C GLN A 90 -19.87 15.04 6.76
N ILE A 91 -18.89 15.45 7.57
CA ILE A 91 -19.14 16.17 8.82
C ILE A 91 -19.84 17.50 8.53
N GLY A 92 -19.42 18.22 7.46
CA GLY A 92 -20.01 19.50 7.05
C GLY A 92 -21.47 19.40 6.59
N LYS A 93 -21.97 18.22 6.21
CA LYS A 93 -23.42 18.02 5.90
C LYS A 93 -24.31 18.11 7.13
N GLY A 94 -23.77 17.90 8.34
CA GLY A 94 -24.52 18.01 9.58
C GLY A 94 -25.56 16.90 9.82
N GLU A 95 -25.45 15.77 9.10
CA GLU A 95 -26.36 14.63 9.28
C GLU A 95 -26.18 13.94 10.64
N ILE A 96 -24.98 14.04 11.22
CA ILE A 96 -24.61 13.51 12.54
C ILE A 96 -24.01 14.66 13.34
N ALA A 97 -24.45 14.83 14.59
CA ALA A 97 -23.84 15.83 15.45
C ALA A 97 -22.36 15.47 15.74
N PRO A 98 -21.43 16.43 15.69
CA PRO A 98 -20.02 16.18 15.97
C PRO A 98 -19.75 15.53 17.33
N SER A 99 -20.52 15.90 18.36
CA SER A 99 -20.47 15.27 19.68
C SER A 99 -20.83 13.78 19.65
N ASP A 100 -21.90 13.42 18.91
CA ASP A 100 -22.33 12.03 18.79
C ASP A 100 -21.32 11.20 18.02
N LEU A 101 -20.71 11.79 16.98
CA LEU A 101 -19.62 11.15 16.24
C LEU A 101 -18.41 10.90 17.13
N TYR A 102 -18.01 11.89 17.95
CA TYR A 102 -16.89 11.76 18.89
C TYR A 102 -17.16 10.65 19.93
N ASP A 103 -18.37 10.62 20.48
CA ASP A 103 -18.79 9.61 21.45
C ASP A 103 -18.86 8.20 20.83
N ALA A 104 -19.31 8.11 19.58
CA ALA A 104 -19.33 6.84 18.83
C ALA A 104 -17.92 6.29 18.59
N ILE A 105 -16.96 7.16 18.22
CA ILE A 105 -15.54 6.77 18.08
C ILE A 105 -15.01 6.23 19.42
N GLY A 106 -15.35 6.87 20.54
CA GLY A 106 -14.94 6.44 21.88
C GLY A 106 -15.50 5.07 22.32
N LYS A 107 -16.53 4.56 21.63
CA LYS A 107 -17.11 3.22 21.89
C LYS A 107 -16.48 2.11 21.06
N LEU A 108 -15.59 2.43 20.11
CA LEU A 108 -14.90 1.43 19.31
C LEU A 108 -13.99 0.58 20.20
N GLN A 109 -14.05 -0.73 20.02
CA GLN A 109 -13.18 -1.67 20.70
C GLN A 109 -12.04 -2.08 19.76
N ILE A 110 -10.82 -2.03 20.28
CA ILE A 110 -9.60 -2.45 19.58
C ILE A 110 -9.02 -3.63 20.35
N VAL A 111 -8.72 -4.69 19.60
CA VAL A 111 -7.95 -5.83 20.15
C VAL A 111 -6.49 -5.57 19.79
N ASP A 112 -5.67 -5.38 20.81
CA ASP A 112 -4.21 -5.23 20.65
C ASP A 112 -3.55 -6.56 21.01
N ILE A 113 -2.86 -7.17 20.03
CA ILE A 113 -2.14 -8.42 20.19
C ILE A 113 -0.66 -8.15 19.91
N VAL A 114 0.17 -8.29 20.93
CA VAL A 114 1.61 -8.19 20.82
C VAL A 114 2.17 -9.55 20.44
N LEU A 115 2.90 -9.61 19.30
CA LEU A 115 3.53 -10.84 18.83
C LEU A 115 4.94 -10.99 19.43
N ASP A 116 5.28 -12.20 19.85
CA ASP A 116 6.63 -12.56 20.24
C ASP A 116 7.40 -13.06 19.02
N ARG A 117 8.44 -12.32 18.60
CA ARG A 117 9.26 -12.64 17.42
C ARG A 117 9.97 -14.00 17.51
N GLN A 118 10.09 -14.59 18.70
CA GLN A 118 10.75 -15.89 18.86
C GLN A 118 9.79 -17.07 18.63
N TYR A 119 8.49 -16.87 18.86
CA TYR A 119 7.49 -17.94 18.85
C TYR A 119 6.40 -17.75 17.80
N ASP A 120 6.14 -16.50 17.43
CA ASP A 120 5.07 -16.19 16.48
C ASP A 120 5.61 -16.00 15.07
N ASP A 121 4.90 -16.53 14.09
CA ASP A 121 5.14 -16.23 12.67
C ASP A 121 4.22 -15.06 12.25
N PRO A 122 4.77 -13.82 12.15
CA PRO A 122 3.97 -12.65 11.79
C PRO A 122 3.28 -12.79 10.45
N GLN A 123 3.89 -13.52 9.52
CA GLN A 123 3.36 -13.74 8.17
C GLN A 123 2.14 -14.68 8.21
N ALA A 124 2.24 -15.80 8.94
CA ALA A 124 1.12 -16.73 9.08
C ALA A 124 -0.08 -16.10 9.79
N ILE A 125 0.19 -15.27 10.82
CA ILE A 125 -0.85 -14.53 11.54
C ILE A 125 -1.51 -13.50 10.63
N PHE A 126 -0.74 -12.74 9.87
CA PHE A 126 -1.26 -11.78 8.90
C PHE A 126 -2.16 -12.46 7.85
N GLU A 127 -1.73 -13.58 7.29
CA GLU A 127 -2.51 -14.36 6.32
C GLU A 127 -3.82 -14.88 6.94
N SER A 128 -3.77 -15.38 8.18
CA SER A 128 -4.95 -15.87 8.90
C SER A 128 -5.98 -14.76 9.17
N LEU A 129 -5.52 -13.60 9.62
CA LEU A 129 -6.40 -12.45 9.90
C LEU A 129 -7.04 -11.89 8.63
N ASN A 130 -6.30 -11.84 7.53
CA ASN A 130 -6.80 -11.32 6.26
C ASN A 130 -7.74 -12.29 5.54
N SER A 131 -7.68 -13.60 5.83
CA SER A 131 -8.61 -14.59 5.27
C SER A 131 -10.07 -14.39 5.69
N THR A 132 -10.32 -13.58 6.72
CA THR A 132 -11.66 -13.29 7.26
C THR A 132 -12.19 -11.90 6.88
N GLY A 133 -11.39 -11.08 6.16
CA GLY A 133 -11.73 -9.71 5.76
C GLY A 133 -11.96 -9.54 4.26
N MET A 134 -11.76 -8.31 3.76
CA MET A 134 -11.67 -8.06 2.31
C MET A 134 -10.39 -8.71 1.79
N ASP A 135 -10.50 -9.52 0.73
CA ASP A 135 -9.35 -10.17 0.10
C ASP A 135 -8.31 -9.12 -0.30
N LEU A 136 -7.11 -9.24 0.26
CA LEU A 136 -5.96 -8.48 -0.20
C LEU A 136 -5.58 -8.91 -1.61
N LYS A 137 -5.06 -7.96 -2.37
CA LYS A 137 -4.50 -8.24 -3.69
C LYS A 137 -3.27 -9.15 -3.56
N ASP A 138 -3.05 -10.03 -4.53
CA ASP A 138 -1.87 -10.89 -4.56
C ASP A 138 -0.57 -10.08 -4.48
N SER A 139 -0.51 -8.93 -5.15
CA SER A 139 0.62 -8.00 -5.11
C SER A 139 0.91 -7.44 -3.71
N ASP A 140 -0.13 -7.17 -2.90
CA ASP A 140 0.03 -6.72 -1.52
C ASP A 140 0.53 -7.86 -0.61
N LEU A 141 0.02 -9.08 -0.81
CA LEU A 141 0.48 -10.27 -0.08
C LEU A 141 1.94 -10.60 -0.40
N ILE A 142 2.33 -10.51 -1.68
CA ILE A 142 3.71 -10.71 -2.15
C ILE A 142 4.63 -9.66 -1.54
N ARG A 143 4.26 -8.37 -1.57
CA ARG A 143 5.02 -7.30 -0.95
C ARG A 143 5.26 -7.58 0.53
N ASN A 144 4.22 -7.92 1.25
CA ASN A 144 4.32 -8.20 2.68
C ASN A 144 5.22 -9.41 2.95
N HIS A 145 5.07 -10.50 2.18
CA HIS A 145 5.93 -11.67 2.28
C HIS A 145 7.42 -11.35 2.09
N LEU A 146 7.74 -10.49 1.14
CA LEU A 146 9.13 -10.11 0.86
C LEU A 146 9.71 -9.15 1.91
N LEU A 147 8.91 -8.28 2.49
CA LEU A 147 9.41 -7.19 3.33
C LEU A 147 9.28 -7.47 4.84
N MET A 148 8.27 -8.24 5.29
CA MET A 148 7.99 -8.41 6.73
C MET A 148 9.07 -9.19 7.49
N GLY A 149 9.82 -10.08 6.83
CA GLY A 149 10.88 -10.88 7.45
C GLY A 149 12.21 -10.15 7.61
N LEU A 150 12.35 -8.94 7.07
CA LEU A 150 13.57 -8.16 7.09
C LEU A 150 13.70 -7.29 8.35
N ASP A 151 14.93 -7.02 8.78
CA ASP A 151 15.18 -5.97 9.77
C ASP A 151 14.81 -4.59 9.19
N SER A 152 14.56 -3.61 10.07
CA SER A 152 14.02 -2.29 9.68
C SER A 152 14.91 -1.53 8.68
N ALA A 153 16.24 -1.66 8.77
CA ALA A 153 17.16 -0.95 7.87
C ALA A 153 17.14 -1.58 6.49
N THR A 154 17.27 -2.91 6.42
CA THR A 154 17.22 -3.68 5.17
C THR A 154 15.84 -3.56 4.51
N GLN A 155 14.75 -3.63 5.29
CA GLN A 155 13.40 -3.42 4.79
C GLN A 155 13.24 -2.06 4.12
N THR A 156 13.72 -1.00 4.77
CA THR A 156 13.63 0.37 4.25
C THR A 156 14.45 0.51 2.96
N ASP A 157 15.64 -0.07 2.93
CA ASP A 157 16.52 -0.03 1.76
C ASP A 157 15.90 -0.78 0.58
N VAL A 158 15.50 -2.05 0.75
CA VAL A 158 14.87 -2.86 -0.33
C VAL A 158 13.59 -2.19 -0.82
N TYR A 159 12.76 -1.67 0.09
CA TYR A 159 11.55 -0.95 -0.30
C TYR A 159 11.86 0.26 -1.18
N ASN A 160 12.78 1.13 -0.74
CA ASN A 160 13.05 2.38 -1.45
C ASN A 160 13.85 2.18 -2.74
N SER A 161 14.82 1.24 -2.75
CA SER A 161 15.73 1.06 -3.86
C SER A 161 15.17 0.13 -4.95
N ILE A 162 14.24 -0.79 -4.62
CA ILE A 162 13.79 -1.80 -5.56
C ILE A 162 12.25 -1.85 -5.63
N TRP A 163 11.56 -2.06 -4.49
CA TRP A 163 10.12 -2.31 -4.53
C TRP A 163 9.30 -1.10 -4.99
N ARG A 164 9.55 0.06 -4.40
CA ARG A 164 8.86 1.30 -4.80
C ARG A 164 9.10 1.66 -6.26
N PRO A 165 10.33 1.59 -6.82
CA PRO A 165 10.55 1.70 -8.25
C PRO A 165 9.72 0.71 -9.07
N THR A 166 9.55 -0.53 -8.60
CA THR A 166 8.68 -1.54 -9.25
C THR A 166 7.23 -1.07 -9.29
N GLU A 167 6.69 -0.60 -8.18
CA GLU A 167 5.32 -0.08 -8.12
C GLU A 167 5.11 1.12 -9.06
N LEU A 168 6.09 2.02 -9.14
CA LEU A 168 6.03 3.22 -10.00
C LEU A 168 6.04 2.90 -11.50
N LEU A 169 6.51 1.72 -11.93
CA LEU A 169 6.39 1.29 -13.33
C LEU A 169 4.92 1.14 -13.76
N PHE A 170 4.04 0.85 -12.83
CA PHE A 170 2.60 0.60 -13.04
C PHE A 170 1.73 1.75 -12.54
N ASP A 171 2.32 2.93 -12.25
CA ASP A 171 1.58 4.08 -11.69
C ASP A 171 0.48 4.57 -12.65
N ASN A 172 -0.74 4.09 -12.40
CA ASN A 172 -1.99 4.51 -13.05
C ASN A 172 -3.19 4.14 -12.16
N GLU A 173 -4.41 4.45 -12.65
CA GLU A 173 -5.66 4.18 -11.94
C GLU A 173 -5.91 2.69 -11.61
N HIS A 174 -5.27 1.77 -12.37
CA HIS A 174 -5.39 0.32 -12.23
C HIS A 174 -4.11 -0.36 -11.71
N GLN A 175 -3.25 0.37 -11.01
CA GLN A 175 -1.92 -0.10 -10.58
C GLN A 175 -1.94 -1.48 -9.92
N SER A 176 -2.82 -1.71 -8.95
CA SER A 176 -2.86 -2.99 -8.22
C SER A 176 -3.33 -4.16 -9.09
N GLU A 177 -4.26 -3.93 -10.01
CA GLU A 177 -4.71 -4.96 -10.94
C GLU A 177 -3.61 -5.33 -11.95
N LEU A 178 -2.86 -4.34 -12.42
CA LEU A 178 -1.73 -4.56 -13.32
C LEU A 178 -0.58 -5.31 -12.63
N LEU A 179 -0.31 -5.01 -11.36
CA LEU A 179 0.67 -5.75 -10.58
C LEU A 179 0.25 -7.20 -10.36
N ASP A 180 -1.02 -7.48 -10.06
CA ASP A 180 -1.53 -8.84 -9.91
C ASP A 180 -1.40 -9.64 -11.22
N ASN A 181 -1.74 -9.01 -12.37
CA ASN A 181 -1.56 -9.60 -13.70
C ASN A 181 -0.08 -9.85 -14.00
N PHE A 182 0.78 -8.88 -13.71
CA PHE A 182 2.22 -9.06 -13.85
C PHE A 182 2.74 -10.24 -13.03
N PHE A 183 2.39 -10.37 -11.75
CA PHE A 183 2.86 -11.47 -10.92
C PHE A 183 2.37 -12.84 -11.43
N ARG A 184 1.17 -12.91 -11.94
CA ARG A 184 0.66 -14.13 -12.55
C ARG A 184 1.45 -14.51 -13.81
N ASP A 185 1.77 -13.54 -14.67
CA ASP A 185 2.53 -13.75 -15.89
C ASP A 185 4.01 -14.06 -15.60
N TYR A 186 4.60 -13.37 -14.63
CA TYR A 186 5.93 -13.66 -14.10
C TYR A 186 6.05 -15.12 -13.59
N LEU A 187 5.11 -15.54 -12.77
CA LEU A 187 5.08 -16.93 -12.28
C LEU A 187 4.79 -17.93 -13.41
N THR A 188 3.97 -17.58 -14.38
CA THR A 188 3.75 -18.43 -15.56
C THR A 188 5.06 -18.69 -16.30
N MET A 189 5.85 -17.66 -16.50
CA MET A 189 7.19 -17.77 -17.10
C MET A 189 8.15 -18.62 -16.24
N LYS A 190 8.24 -18.30 -14.92
CA LYS A 190 9.19 -18.97 -14.00
C LYS A 190 8.83 -20.46 -13.78
N LEU A 191 7.55 -20.80 -13.73
CA LEU A 191 7.05 -22.15 -13.43
C LEU A 191 6.77 -23.00 -14.68
N GLY A 192 6.71 -22.39 -15.86
CA GLY A 192 6.29 -23.07 -17.09
C GLY A 192 4.82 -23.53 -17.11
N ARG A 193 3.98 -23.01 -16.20
CA ARG A 193 2.55 -23.28 -16.11
C ARG A 193 1.79 -22.08 -15.58
N ILE A 194 0.52 -21.94 -15.94
CA ILE A 194 -0.31 -20.82 -15.53
C ILE A 194 -0.87 -21.05 -14.12
N PRO A 195 -0.55 -20.22 -13.11
CA PRO A 195 -1.18 -20.27 -11.80
C PRO A 195 -2.68 -20.00 -11.87
N ARG A 196 -3.47 -20.63 -11.01
CA ARG A 196 -4.87 -20.25 -10.82
C ARG A 196 -4.93 -18.85 -10.19
N LYS A 197 -5.96 -18.07 -10.56
CA LYS A 197 -6.10 -16.67 -10.08
C LYS A 197 -6.09 -16.55 -8.56
N ASN A 198 -6.69 -17.48 -7.85
CA ASN A 198 -6.77 -17.49 -6.39
C ASN A 198 -5.60 -18.23 -5.70
N GLU A 199 -4.56 -18.60 -6.45
CA GLU A 199 -3.39 -19.32 -5.93
C GLU A 199 -2.08 -18.60 -6.27
N VAL A 200 -2.12 -17.42 -6.87
CA VAL A 200 -0.92 -16.68 -7.32
C VAL A 200 0.05 -16.44 -6.16
N TYR A 201 -0.42 -15.93 -5.05
CA TYR A 201 0.41 -15.71 -3.87
C TYR A 201 0.97 -17.03 -3.29
N LYS A 202 0.16 -18.08 -3.20
CA LYS A 202 0.61 -19.40 -2.72
C LYS A 202 1.72 -19.98 -3.60
N GLU A 203 1.56 -19.86 -4.92
CA GLU A 203 2.56 -20.31 -5.90
C GLU A 203 3.84 -19.45 -5.82
N PHE A 204 3.70 -18.15 -5.58
CA PHE A 204 4.83 -17.25 -5.36
C PHE A 204 5.66 -17.67 -4.13
N ARG A 205 5.00 -17.97 -3.01
CA ARG A 205 5.68 -18.50 -1.80
C ARG A 205 6.44 -19.80 -2.08
N ALA A 206 5.79 -20.73 -2.76
CA ALA A 206 6.41 -22.00 -3.13
C ALA A 206 7.63 -21.79 -4.03
N TYR A 207 7.51 -20.90 -5.02
CA TYR A 207 8.62 -20.52 -5.90
C TYR A 207 9.76 -19.89 -5.11
N HIS A 208 9.51 -18.90 -4.26
CA HIS A 208 10.54 -18.26 -3.44
C HIS A 208 11.27 -19.29 -2.57
N ASN A 209 10.54 -20.12 -1.83
CA ASN A 209 11.12 -21.12 -0.94
C ASN A 209 11.96 -22.18 -1.70
N GLY A 210 11.65 -22.46 -2.95
CA GLY A 210 12.39 -23.39 -3.80
C GLY A 210 13.50 -22.78 -4.64
N SER A 211 13.52 -21.45 -4.81
CA SER A 211 14.45 -20.75 -5.71
C SER A 211 15.87 -20.63 -5.17
N GLY A 212 16.05 -20.64 -3.83
CA GLY A 212 17.34 -20.36 -3.19
C GLY A 212 17.82 -18.91 -3.31
N LEU A 213 17.00 -18.00 -3.88
CA LEU A 213 17.32 -16.58 -4.00
C LEU A 213 17.21 -15.88 -2.66
N THR A 214 18.09 -14.90 -2.42
CA THR A 214 17.85 -13.96 -1.32
C THR A 214 16.68 -13.05 -1.64
N ILE A 215 16.05 -12.45 -0.62
CA ILE A 215 14.93 -11.51 -0.83
C ILE A 215 15.36 -10.35 -1.73
N ARG A 216 16.58 -9.84 -1.57
CA ARG A 216 17.10 -8.75 -2.42
C ARG A 216 17.22 -9.18 -3.87
N ASP A 217 17.82 -10.36 -4.13
CA ASP A 217 17.99 -10.87 -5.48
C ASP A 217 16.64 -11.14 -6.15
N LEU A 218 15.69 -11.71 -5.39
CA LEU A 218 14.32 -11.92 -5.89
C LEU A 218 13.60 -10.60 -6.21
N CYS A 219 13.73 -9.58 -5.35
CA CYS A 219 13.17 -8.26 -5.64
C CYS A 219 13.81 -7.63 -6.88
N GLN A 220 15.12 -7.81 -7.08
CA GLN A 220 15.83 -7.31 -8.25
C GLN A 220 15.38 -8.03 -9.54
N ASP A 221 15.20 -9.35 -9.47
CA ASP A 221 14.66 -10.15 -10.57
C ASP A 221 13.24 -9.70 -10.93
N ILE A 222 12.37 -9.53 -9.93
CA ILE A 222 11.02 -8.99 -10.12
C ILE A 222 11.06 -7.62 -10.78
N TYR A 223 11.92 -6.70 -10.32
CA TYR A 223 12.05 -5.36 -10.89
C TYR A 223 12.47 -5.39 -12.36
N SER A 224 13.44 -6.26 -12.70
CA SER A 224 13.89 -6.41 -14.10
C SER A 224 12.73 -6.83 -15.01
N PHE A 225 12.00 -7.87 -14.63
CA PHE A 225 10.86 -8.35 -15.41
C PHE A 225 9.67 -7.36 -15.42
N ALA A 226 9.46 -6.64 -14.31
CA ALA A 226 8.43 -5.60 -14.24
C ALA A 226 8.71 -4.45 -15.23
N LYS A 227 9.97 -4.09 -15.46
CA LYS A 227 10.35 -3.13 -16.51
C LYS A 227 9.91 -3.61 -17.89
N HIS A 228 10.28 -4.84 -18.26
CA HIS A 228 9.91 -5.42 -19.56
C HIS A 228 8.38 -5.50 -19.71
N TYR A 229 7.69 -5.94 -18.67
CA TYR A 229 6.23 -6.01 -18.65
C TYR A 229 5.59 -4.62 -18.83
N SER A 230 6.08 -3.63 -18.10
CA SER A 230 5.63 -2.23 -18.21
C SER A 230 5.86 -1.67 -19.59
N ASP A 231 7.02 -1.94 -20.20
CA ASP A 231 7.35 -1.46 -21.56
C ASP A 231 6.41 -2.08 -22.60
N MET A 232 6.11 -3.36 -22.50
CA MET A 232 5.13 -4.04 -23.35
C MET A 232 3.72 -3.46 -23.17
N TYR A 233 3.26 -3.37 -21.92
CA TYR A 233 1.88 -2.97 -21.60
C TYR A 233 1.59 -1.51 -21.99
N PHE A 234 2.53 -0.60 -21.68
CA PHE A 234 2.38 0.83 -21.96
C PHE A 234 2.97 1.28 -23.30
N VAL A 235 3.54 0.35 -24.08
CA VAL A 235 4.18 0.65 -25.38
C VAL A 235 5.33 1.66 -25.22
N ARG A 236 6.22 1.43 -24.27
CA ARG A 236 7.30 2.35 -23.87
C ARG A 236 8.71 1.88 -24.30
N SER A 237 8.89 1.20 -25.40
CA SER A 237 10.23 0.81 -25.84
C SER A 237 10.99 1.99 -26.45
N GLY A 238 12.32 2.07 -26.18
CA GLY A 238 13.25 2.94 -26.90
C GLY A 238 13.59 2.44 -28.30
N ASP A 239 13.41 1.16 -28.57
CA ASP A 239 13.55 0.56 -29.88
C ASP A 239 12.27 0.73 -30.69
N ALA A 240 12.39 1.30 -31.90
CA ALA A 240 11.23 1.60 -32.76
C ALA A 240 10.51 0.35 -33.26
N VAL A 241 11.24 -0.76 -33.47
CA VAL A 241 10.67 -2.03 -33.95
C VAL A 241 9.88 -2.67 -32.81
N LEU A 242 10.47 -2.77 -31.62
CA LEU A 242 9.78 -3.29 -30.44
C LEU A 242 8.56 -2.43 -30.08
N LYS A 243 8.68 -1.12 -30.14
CA LYS A 243 7.55 -0.22 -29.88
C LYS A 243 6.39 -0.44 -30.85
N SER A 244 6.68 -0.62 -32.16
CA SER A 244 5.65 -0.96 -33.15
C SER A 244 5.00 -2.31 -32.82
N LEU A 245 5.80 -3.33 -32.53
CA LEU A 245 5.32 -4.68 -32.18
C LEU A 245 4.40 -4.65 -30.95
N TYR A 246 4.80 -3.95 -29.88
CA TYR A 246 3.97 -3.81 -28.66
C TYR A 246 2.67 -3.06 -28.95
N GLY A 247 2.71 -2.06 -29.84
CA GLY A 247 1.52 -1.36 -30.31
C GLY A 247 0.54 -2.29 -31.05
N ASP A 248 1.04 -3.12 -31.93
CA ASP A 248 0.24 -4.10 -32.68
C ASP A 248 -0.36 -5.16 -31.75
N MET A 249 0.44 -5.69 -30.82
CA MET A 249 -0.02 -6.64 -29.80
C MET A 249 -1.15 -6.06 -28.93
N LYS A 250 -1.00 -4.81 -28.52
CA LYS A 250 -2.03 -4.11 -27.73
C LYS A 250 -3.31 -3.92 -28.54
N ALA A 251 -3.20 -3.57 -29.82
CA ALA A 251 -4.34 -3.37 -30.72
C ALA A 251 -5.18 -4.66 -30.88
N ILE A 252 -4.53 -5.82 -30.94
CA ILE A 252 -5.20 -7.13 -31.03
C ILE A 252 -5.45 -7.80 -29.68
N ARG A 253 -5.16 -7.13 -28.56
CA ARG A 253 -5.32 -7.62 -27.17
C ARG A 253 -4.58 -8.95 -26.90
N MET A 254 -3.34 -9.06 -27.37
CA MET A 254 -2.53 -10.28 -27.28
C MET A 254 -1.76 -10.38 -25.94
N GLU A 255 -2.44 -10.19 -24.82
CA GLU A 255 -1.83 -10.25 -23.48
C GLU A 255 -1.34 -11.65 -23.10
N VAL A 256 -1.94 -12.68 -23.67
CA VAL A 256 -1.56 -14.10 -23.45
C VAL A 256 -0.10 -14.38 -23.83
N ALA A 257 0.52 -13.55 -24.66
CA ALA A 257 1.91 -13.70 -25.06
C ALA A 257 2.92 -13.11 -24.05
N HIS A 258 2.47 -12.32 -23.05
CA HIS A 258 3.37 -11.67 -22.10
C HIS A 258 4.33 -12.63 -21.40
N PRO A 259 3.92 -13.80 -20.85
CA PRO A 259 4.86 -14.71 -20.19
C PRO A 259 5.96 -15.22 -21.12
N PHE A 260 5.63 -15.50 -22.39
CA PHE A 260 6.60 -15.93 -23.39
C PHE A 260 7.58 -14.80 -23.72
N LEU A 261 7.09 -13.60 -23.91
CA LEU A 261 7.93 -12.44 -24.23
C LEU A 261 8.83 -12.04 -23.06
N LEU A 262 8.36 -12.15 -21.82
CA LEU A 262 9.20 -11.98 -20.65
C LEU A 262 10.39 -12.95 -20.67
N LYS A 263 10.17 -14.20 -21.05
CA LYS A 263 11.27 -15.17 -21.18
C LYS A 263 12.24 -14.82 -22.30
N VAL A 264 11.74 -14.34 -23.44
CA VAL A 264 12.59 -13.87 -24.55
C VAL A 264 13.46 -12.71 -24.10
N HIS A 265 12.90 -11.74 -23.34
CA HIS A 265 13.69 -10.61 -22.80
C HIS A 265 14.72 -11.03 -21.75
N ASP A 266 14.56 -12.17 -21.10
CA ASP A 266 15.54 -12.72 -20.16
C ASP A 266 16.73 -13.38 -20.89
N ASP A 267 16.46 -13.97 -22.05
CA ASP A 267 17.45 -14.74 -22.82
C ASP A 267 18.28 -13.88 -23.78
N TYR A 268 17.84 -12.63 -24.11
CA TYR A 268 18.44 -11.73 -25.10
C TYR A 268 18.52 -10.28 -24.61
#